data_b218b20e38a5f25feaeb136705102443
#
_entry.id   b218b20e38a5f25feaeb136705102443
#
_cell.length_a   1.000
_cell.length_b   1.000
_cell.length_c   1.000
_cell.angle_alpha   90.00
_cell.angle_beta   90.00
_cell.angle_gamma   90.00
#
_symmetry.space_group_name_H-M   'P 1'
#
loop_
_entity.id
_entity.type
_entity.pdbx_description
1 polymer ?
#
loop_
_entity_poly.entity_id
_entity_poly.type
_entity_poly.pdbx_seq_one_letter_code
_entity_poly.pdbx_strand_id
1 'polypeptide(L)'
;VQTCALPILQTMIEGPGHVPMQLIKENMDKQLECCDEAPFYTLGPLTTDIAPGYDHITSGIGAAMIGWFGCAMLCYVTPKEHLGLPNKDDVKTGIITYKIAAHAADLAKGHPGAQIRDNALSKARFEFRWEDQFNLGLDPDTARSYHDETLPKDSAKVAHFCSMCGPKFCSMKIKIGRASCRERV
;
A
#
# COMPACT_ATOMS: atom_id res chain seq x y z
N VAL A 1 -10.31 -20.67 27.98
CA VAL A 1 -8.86 -20.81 27.73
C VAL A 1 -8.21 -19.42 27.60
N GLN A 2 -8.85 -18.48 26.93
CA GLN A 2 -8.34 -17.12 26.68
C GLN A 2 -8.17 -16.29 27.95
N THR A 3 -9.14 -16.32 28.83
CA THR A 3 -9.17 -15.54 30.07
C THR A 3 -8.07 -15.92 31.09
N CYS A 4 -7.55 -17.14 31.03
CA CYS A 4 -6.48 -17.59 31.92
C CYS A 4 -5.07 -17.28 31.39
N ALA A 5 -4.89 -17.13 30.06
CA ALA A 5 -3.60 -16.89 29.44
C ALA A 5 -3.20 -15.41 29.44
N LEU A 6 -4.15 -14.50 29.26
CA LEU A 6 -3.90 -13.05 29.14
C LEU A 6 -3.16 -12.41 30.33
N PRO A 7 -3.38 -12.81 31.60
CA PRO A 7 -2.63 -12.23 32.72
C PRO A 7 -1.19 -12.72 32.84
N ILE A 8 -0.84 -13.82 32.16
CA ILE A 8 0.46 -14.51 32.33
C ILE A 8 1.31 -14.44 31.08
N LEU A 9 0.68 -14.49 29.89
CA LEU A 9 1.34 -14.51 28.59
C LEU A 9 0.82 -13.38 27.73
N GLN A 10 1.68 -12.78 26.92
CA GLN A 10 1.23 -11.92 25.83
C GLN A 10 0.56 -12.79 24.77
N THR A 11 -0.68 -12.42 24.41
CA THR A 11 -1.50 -13.19 23.48
C THR A 11 -1.90 -12.31 22.30
N MET A 12 -1.84 -12.86 21.11
CA MET A 12 -2.33 -12.27 19.86
C MET A 12 -3.39 -13.21 19.28
N ILE A 13 -4.46 -12.63 18.77
CA ILE A 13 -5.58 -13.38 18.18
C ILE A 13 -5.36 -13.46 16.68
N GLU A 14 -5.42 -14.65 16.12
CA GLU A 14 -5.40 -14.87 14.68
C GLU A 14 -6.81 -14.87 14.11
N GLY A 15 -7.02 -14.16 13.01
CA GLY A 15 -8.28 -14.07 12.30
C GLY A 15 -8.32 -14.91 11.02
N PRO A 16 -9.50 -14.99 10.39
CA PRO A 16 -9.69 -15.74 9.16
C PRO A 16 -8.95 -15.09 7.99
N GLY A 17 -8.43 -15.93 7.08
CA GLY A 17 -7.73 -15.50 5.86
C GLY A 17 -8.65 -15.13 4.70
N HIS A 18 -9.92 -15.55 4.73
CA HIS A 18 -10.91 -15.29 3.68
C HIS A 18 -12.15 -14.68 4.31
N VAL A 19 -12.43 -13.42 4.01
CA VAL A 19 -13.61 -12.71 4.51
C VAL A 19 -14.19 -11.87 3.39
N PRO A 20 -15.44 -12.10 2.98
CA PRO A 20 -16.13 -11.22 2.04
C PRO A 20 -16.06 -9.77 2.50
N MET A 21 -15.84 -8.86 1.56
CA MET A 21 -15.53 -7.46 1.84
C MET A 21 -16.52 -6.78 2.78
N GLN A 22 -17.82 -7.07 2.63
CA GLN A 22 -18.89 -6.50 3.46
C GLN A 22 -18.89 -7.00 4.92
N LEU A 23 -18.21 -8.13 5.21
CA LEU A 23 -18.14 -8.72 6.55
C LEU A 23 -16.87 -8.37 7.32
N ILE A 24 -15.91 -7.67 6.69
CA ILE A 24 -14.61 -7.36 7.30
C ILE A 24 -14.77 -6.50 8.55
N LYS A 25 -15.66 -5.49 8.51
CA LYS A 25 -15.92 -4.66 9.69
C LYS A 25 -16.53 -5.46 10.82
N GLU A 26 -17.55 -6.27 10.53
CA GLU A 26 -18.19 -7.13 11.53
C GLU A 26 -17.19 -8.11 12.16
N ASN A 27 -16.29 -8.68 11.36
CA ASN A 27 -15.23 -9.55 11.85
C ASN A 27 -14.30 -8.83 12.85
N MET A 28 -13.90 -7.59 12.53
CA MET A 28 -13.07 -6.80 13.44
C MET A 28 -13.80 -6.41 14.72
N ASP A 29 -15.06 -5.94 14.61
CA ASP A 29 -15.87 -5.53 15.75
C ASP A 29 -16.09 -6.71 16.73
N LYS A 30 -16.39 -7.90 16.21
CA LYS A 30 -16.53 -9.12 17.03
C LYS A 30 -15.22 -9.52 17.72
N GLN A 31 -14.09 -9.37 17.05
CA GLN A 31 -12.81 -9.67 17.67
C GLN A 31 -12.55 -8.73 18.85
N LEU A 32 -12.76 -7.43 18.68
CA LEU A 32 -12.59 -6.45 19.76
C LEU A 32 -13.50 -6.77 20.96
N GLU A 33 -14.76 -7.07 20.70
CA GLU A 33 -15.75 -7.40 21.74
C GLU A 33 -15.44 -8.73 22.46
N CYS A 34 -15.15 -9.79 21.71
CA CYS A 34 -15.00 -11.14 22.28
C CYS A 34 -13.62 -11.42 22.87
N CYS A 35 -12.61 -10.62 22.52
CA CYS A 35 -11.22 -10.86 22.86
C CYS A 35 -10.59 -9.74 23.72
N ASP A 36 -11.39 -8.90 24.38
CA ASP A 36 -10.95 -7.83 25.25
C ASP A 36 -9.88 -6.93 24.60
N GLU A 37 -10.08 -6.56 23.33
CA GLU A 37 -9.17 -5.75 22.52
C GLU A 37 -7.75 -6.33 22.37
N ALA A 38 -7.55 -7.64 22.57
CA ALA A 38 -6.26 -8.27 22.32
C ALA A 38 -5.81 -8.03 20.87
N PRO A 39 -4.51 -7.85 20.60
CA PRO A 39 -4.02 -7.57 19.25
C PRO A 39 -4.51 -8.61 18.23
N PHE A 40 -5.09 -8.13 17.14
CA PHE A 40 -5.60 -8.97 16.06
C PHE A 40 -4.60 -9.08 14.93
N TYR A 41 -4.34 -10.31 14.50
CA TYR A 41 -3.47 -10.67 13.38
C TYR A 41 -4.30 -11.34 12.30
N THR A 42 -4.18 -10.88 11.06
CA THR A 42 -4.95 -11.46 9.93
C THR A 42 -4.06 -11.76 8.74
N LEU A 43 -4.37 -12.85 8.03
CA LEU A 43 -3.84 -13.17 6.71
C LEU A 43 -4.75 -12.52 5.66
N GLY A 44 -4.48 -11.29 5.30
CA GLY A 44 -5.36 -10.54 4.42
C GLY A 44 -6.36 -9.68 5.22
N PRO A 45 -7.66 -9.95 5.10
CA PRO A 45 -8.28 -11.11 4.44
C PRO A 45 -8.42 -10.98 2.92
N LEU A 46 -8.43 -12.12 2.22
CA LEU A 46 -8.83 -12.20 0.82
C LEU A 46 -10.32 -11.88 0.70
N THR A 47 -10.65 -10.90 -0.14
CA THR A 47 -12.03 -10.42 -0.33
C THR A 47 -12.81 -11.19 -1.38
N THR A 48 -12.12 -11.95 -2.22
CA THR A 48 -12.66 -12.74 -3.32
C THR A 48 -11.64 -13.78 -3.78
N ASP A 49 -12.11 -14.89 -4.34
CA ASP A 49 -11.29 -16.00 -4.84
C ASP A 49 -11.15 -16.00 -6.37
N ILE A 50 -11.62 -14.96 -7.06
CA ILE A 50 -11.70 -14.95 -8.53
C ILE A 50 -10.32 -14.86 -9.22
N ALA A 51 -9.26 -14.54 -8.50
CA ALA A 51 -7.98 -14.17 -9.09
C ALA A 51 -6.79 -15.03 -8.62
N PRO A 52 -6.75 -16.36 -8.90
CA PRO A 52 -5.57 -17.17 -8.64
C PRO A 52 -4.33 -16.56 -9.30
N GLY A 53 -3.22 -16.48 -8.56
CA GLY A 53 -1.99 -15.79 -9.00
C GLY A 53 -1.96 -14.29 -8.66
N TYR A 54 -3.07 -13.74 -8.17
CA TYR A 54 -3.19 -12.32 -7.75
C TYR A 54 -3.72 -12.19 -6.32
N ASP A 55 -3.57 -13.23 -5.50
CA ASP A 55 -4.09 -13.26 -4.13
C ASP A 55 -3.48 -12.17 -3.24
N HIS A 56 -2.26 -11.71 -3.54
CA HIS A 56 -1.66 -10.55 -2.90
C HIS A 56 -2.46 -9.25 -3.13
N ILE A 57 -3.16 -9.12 -4.25
CA ILE A 57 -4.03 -7.96 -4.53
C ILE A 57 -5.36 -8.10 -3.83
N THR A 58 -6.03 -9.25 -3.96
CA THR A 58 -7.36 -9.48 -3.35
C THR A 58 -7.28 -9.40 -1.82
N SER A 59 -6.21 -9.92 -1.24
CA SER A 59 -5.95 -9.82 0.19
C SER A 59 -5.47 -8.43 0.61
N GLY A 60 -4.71 -7.72 -0.23
CA GLY A 60 -4.29 -6.34 0.02
C GLY A 60 -5.48 -5.39 0.20
N ILE A 61 -6.57 -5.61 -0.55
CA ILE A 61 -7.83 -4.87 -0.39
C ILE A 61 -8.39 -5.09 1.02
N GLY A 62 -8.53 -6.34 1.42
CA GLY A 62 -9.05 -6.69 2.76
C GLY A 62 -8.12 -6.24 3.88
N ALA A 63 -6.81 -6.34 3.68
CA ALA A 63 -5.80 -5.88 4.62
C ALA A 63 -5.91 -4.37 4.89
N ALA A 64 -6.09 -3.55 3.85
CA ALA A 64 -6.30 -2.13 4.02
C ALA A 64 -7.58 -1.83 4.81
N MET A 65 -8.67 -2.56 4.54
CA MET A 65 -9.94 -2.38 5.26
C MET A 65 -9.85 -2.81 6.73
N ILE A 66 -9.36 -4.01 7.00
CA ILE A 66 -9.31 -4.50 8.38
C ILE A 66 -8.27 -3.73 9.21
N GLY A 67 -7.17 -3.29 8.58
CA GLY A 67 -6.20 -2.40 9.17
C GLY A 67 -6.80 -1.05 9.55
N TRP A 68 -7.65 -0.48 8.69
CA TRP A 68 -8.41 0.74 9.00
C TRP A 68 -9.37 0.54 10.18
N PHE A 69 -10.02 -0.62 10.27
CA PHE A 69 -10.95 -0.91 11.36
C PHE A 69 -10.29 -1.30 12.70
N GLY A 70 -8.96 -1.47 12.74
CA GLY A 70 -8.24 -1.64 14.00
C GLY A 70 -7.34 -2.87 14.11
N CYS A 71 -7.20 -3.69 13.08
CA CYS A 71 -6.28 -4.82 13.08
C CYS A 71 -4.85 -4.36 13.39
N ALA A 72 -4.19 -5.06 14.32
CA ALA A 72 -2.89 -4.68 14.83
C ALA A 72 -1.73 -5.15 13.95
N MET A 73 -1.88 -6.29 13.28
CA MET A 73 -0.84 -6.90 12.46
C MET A 73 -1.42 -7.58 11.22
N LEU A 74 -0.79 -7.35 10.09
CA LEU A 74 -1.18 -7.91 8.79
C LEU A 74 -0.12 -8.90 8.31
N CYS A 75 -0.50 -10.15 8.05
CA CYS A 75 0.34 -11.12 7.37
C CYS A 75 0.27 -10.91 5.87
N TYR A 76 1.41 -10.81 5.19
CA TYR A 76 1.44 -10.66 3.75
C TYR A 76 1.07 -11.96 3.03
N VAL A 77 0.49 -11.80 1.85
CA VAL A 77 0.17 -12.87 0.91
C VAL A 77 1.00 -12.67 -0.36
N THR A 78 1.50 -13.75 -0.92
CA THR A 78 2.26 -13.73 -2.17
C THR A 78 1.36 -13.98 -3.39
N PRO A 79 1.82 -13.66 -4.63
CA PRO A 79 1.10 -14.03 -5.84
C PRO A 79 0.87 -15.54 -5.99
N LYS A 80 1.70 -16.36 -5.33
CA LYS A 80 1.63 -17.84 -5.39
C LYS A 80 0.81 -18.48 -4.28
N GLU A 81 0.10 -17.70 -3.48
CA GLU A 81 -0.78 -18.26 -2.45
C GLU A 81 -1.73 -19.28 -3.06
N HIS A 82 -1.94 -20.40 -2.39
CA HIS A 82 -2.70 -21.56 -2.85
C HIS A 82 -2.20 -22.28 -4.13
N LEU A 83 -1.11 -21.81 -4.77
CA LEU A 83 -0.63 -22.36 -6.03
C LEU A 83 0.76 -23.00 -5.93
N GLY A 84 1.65 -22.47 -5.12
CA GLY A 84 3.01 -23.00 -5.04
C GLY A 84 3.91 -22.25 -4.07
N LEU A 85 5.16 -22.70 -3.95
CA LEU A 85 6.14 -22.07 -3.09
C LEU A 85 6.63 -20.74 -3.70
N PRO A 86 6.58 -19.65 -2.94
CA PRO A 86 7.04 -18.35 -3.42
C PRO A 86 8.58 -18.29 -3.50
N ASN A 87 9.08 -17.62 -4.51
CA ASN A 87 10.48 -17.21 -4.61
C ASN A 87 10.68 -15.81 -3.98
N LYS A 88 11.91 -15.30 -4.03
CA LYS A 88 12.28 -14.00 -3.46
C LYS A 88 11.46 -12.83 -4.04
N ASP A 89 11.19 -12.86 -5.35
CA ASP A 89 10.45 -11.77 -6.00
C ASP A 89 8.97 -11.82 -5.67
N ASP A 90 8.39 -13.01 -5.54
CA ASP A 90 7.04 -13.21 -5.06
C ASP A 90 6.86 -12.66 -3.63
N VAL A 91 7.83 -12.93 -2.75
CA VAL A 91 7.87 -12.41 -1.38
C VAL A 91 7.97 -10.89 -1.38
N LYS A 92 8.88 -10.32 -2.20
CA LYS A 92 9.01 -8.86 -2.35
C LYS A 92 7.67 -8.24 -2.78
N THR A 93 7.02 -8.82 -3.78
CA THR A 93 5.71 -8.35 -4.29
C THR A 93 4.64 -8.37 -3.19
N GLY A 94 4.55 -9.45 -2.44
CA GLY A 94 3.62 -9.57 -1.31
C GLY A 94 3.88 -8.51 -0.22
N ILE A 95 5.13 -8.36 0.20
CA ILE A 95 5.51 -7.39 1.23
C ILE A 95 5.20 -5.95 0.78
N ILE A 96 5.53 -5.57 -0.46
CA ILE A 96 5.23 -4.24 -0.98
C ILE A 96 3.72 -3.99 -1.00
N THR A 97 2.93 -4.96 -1.47
CA THR A 97 1.47 -4.87 -1.46
C THR A 97 0.94 -4.59 -0.06
N TYR A 98 1.43 -5.32 0.94
CA TYR A 98 0.97 -5.16 2.32
C TYR A 98 1.48 -3.89 3.00
N LYS A 99 2.65 -3.40 2.65
CA LYS A 99 3.09 -2.06 3.07
C LYS A 99 2.19 -0.96 2.49
N ILE A 100 1.72 -1.12 1.26
CA ILE A 100 0.75 -0.19 0.65
C ILE A 100 -0.58 -0.25 1.41
N ALA A 101 -1.10 -1.45 1.67
CA ALA A 101 -2.34 -1.67 2.40
C ALA A 101 -2.28 -1.06 3.82
N ALA A 102 -1.21 -1.35 4.57
CA ALA A 102 -1.01 -0.82 5.92
C ALA A 102 -0.89 0.71 5.92
N HIS A 103 -0.15 1.29 4.97
CA HIS A 103 -0.01 2.73 4.85
C HIS A 103 -1.35 3.41 4.51
N ALA A 104 -2.14 2.83 3.62
CA ALA A 104 -3.48 3.31 3.31
C ALA A 104 -4.41 3.27 4.54
N ALA A 105 -4.33 2.21 5.35
CA ALA A 105 -5.05 2.10 6.61
C ALA A 105 -4.62 3.16 7.62
N ASP A 106 -3.31 3.44 7.74
CA ASP A 106 -2.78 4.47 8.64
C ASP A 106 -3.23 5.87 8.24
N LEU A 107 -3.27 6.17 6.95
CA LEU A 107 -3.86 7.41 6.43
C LEU A 107 -5.35 7.52 6.78
N ALA A 108 -6.11 6.46 6.58
CA ALA A 108 -7.55 6.42 6.85
C ALA A 108 -7.87 6.57 8.36
N LYS A 109 -7.02 6.04 9.23
CA LYS A 109 -7.11 6.21 10.69
C LYS A 109 -6.67 7.61 11.17
N GLY A 110 -6.04 8.41 10.32
CA GLY A 110 -5.43 9.67 10.73
C GLY A 110 -4.20 9.49 11.62
N HIS A 111 -3.44 8.40 11.43
CA HIS A 111 -2.23 8.13 12.22
C HIS A 111 -1.23 9.28 12.10
N PRO A 112 -0.72 9.82 13.23
CA PRO A 112 0.24 10.92 13.22
C PRO A 112 1.48 10.56 12.38
N GLY A 113 1.84 11.41 11.44
CA GLY A 113 3.01 11.21 10.58
C GLY A 113 2.77 10.41 9.31
N ALA A 114 1.69 9.64 9.16
CA ALA A 114 1.41 8.87 7.94
C ALA A 114 1.36 9.78 6.68
N GLN A 115 0.68 10.92 6.78
CA GLN A 115 0.51 11.88 5.70
C GLN A 115 1.82 12.60 5.29
N ILE A 116 2.84 12.63 6.14
CA ILE A 116 4.09 13.37 5.89
C ILE A 116 4.80 12.85 4.65
N ARG A 117 4.95 11.53 4.54
CA ARG A 117 5.63 10.88 3.41
C ARG A 117 4.83 11.05 2.10
N ASP A 118 3.52 10.92 2.16
CA ASP A 118 2.64 11.14 1.01
C ASP A 118 2.73 12.58 0.49
N ASN A 119 2.71 13.55 1.40
CA ASN A 119 2.85 14.96 1.03
C ASN A 119 4.22 15.24 0.40
N ALA A 120 5.30 14.69 0.95
CA ALA A 120 6.65 14.84 0.41
C ALA A 120 6.76 14.23 -0.98
N LEU A 121 6.22 13.01 -1.18
CA LEU A 121 6.21 12.34 -2.48
C LEU A 121 5.34 13.09 -3.49
N SER A 122 4.16 13.55 -3.09
CA SER A 122 3.27 14.34 -3.94
C SER A 122 3.92 15.64 -4.39
N LYS A 123 4.63 16.33 -3.50
CA LYS A 123 5.42 17.52 -3.84
C LYS A 123 6.55 17.19 -4.82
N ALA A 124 7.32 16.14 -4.56
CA ALA A 124 8.38 15.69 -5.46
C ALA A 124 7.84 15.35 -6.86
N ARG A 125 6.68 14.70 -6.93
CA ARG A 125 5.99 14.38 -8.18
C ARG A 125 5.53 15.64 -8.93
N PHE A 126 4.97 16.59 -8.23
CA PHE A 126 4.52 17.85 -8.81
C PHE A 126 5.69 18.67 -9.38
N GLU A 127 6.84 18.64 -8.71
CA GLU A 127 8.07 19.35 -9.11
C GLU A 127 8.95 18.57 -10.08
N PHE A 128 8.54 17.36 -10.50
CA PHE A 128 9.31 16.45 -11.36
C PHE A 128 10.70 16.09 -10.79
N ARG A 129 10.81 16.01 -9.48
CA ARG A 129 12.02 15.55 -8.79
C ARG A 129 12.02 14.03 -8.74
N TRP A 130 12.47 13.40 -9.84
CA TRP A 130 12.37 11.95 -10.05
C TRP A 130 13.09 11.13 -8.99
N GLU A 131 14.32 11.51 -8.65
CA GLU A 131 15.11 10.81 -7.62
C GLU A 131 14.40 10.82 -6.25
N ASP A 132 13.83 11.96 -5.87
CA ASP A 132 13.07 12.06 -4.62
C ASP A 132 11.80 11.21 -4.67
N GLN A 133 11.11 11.15 -5.83
CA GLN A 133 9.94 10.27 -5.98
C GLN A 133 10.32 8.80 -5.78
N PHE A 134 11.44 8.35 -6.35
CA PHE A 134 11.88 6.97 -6.19
C PHE A 134 12.26 6.70 -4.75
N ASN A 135 13.09 7.54 -4.14
CA ASN A 135 13.60 7.35 -2.77
C ASN A 135 12.50 7.45 -1.70
N LEU A 136 11.46 8.24 -1.93
CA LEU A 136 10.27 8.31 -1.07
C LEU A 136 9.29 7.16 -1.30
N GLY A 137 9.39 6.45 -2.41
CA GLY A 137 8.57 5.29 -2.75
C GLY A 137 8.88 4.07 -1.88
N LEU A 138 7.95 3.12 -1.82
CA LEU A 138 8.14 1.85 -1.10
C LEU A 138 9.06 0.88 -1.84
N ASP A 139 9.15 0.98 -3.16
CA ASP A 139 10.02 0.19 -4.03
C ASP A 139 10.74 1.12 -5.04
N PRO A 140 11.82 1.76 -4.61
CA PRO A 140 12.55 2.71 -5.44
C PRO A 140 13.16 2.06 -6.69
N ASP A 141 13.64 0.83 -6.59
CA ASP A 141 14.28 0.12 -7.70
C ASP A 141 13.30 -0.16 -8.83
N THR A 142 12.12 -0.67 -8.50
CA THR A 142 11.06 -0.92 -9.48
C THR A 142 10.56 0.38 -10.10
N ALA A 143 10.38 1.44 -9.31
CA ALA A 143 9.94 2.73 -9.80
C ALA A 143 10.97 3.35 -10.78
N ARG A 144 12.25 3.26 -10.46
CA ARG A 144 13.35 3.70 -11.33
C ARG A 144 13.41 2.89 -12.62
N SER A 145 13.36 1.57 -12.51
CA SER A 145 13.40 0.67 -13.67
C SER A 145 12.29 1.00 -14.67
N TYR A 146 11.06 1.16 -14.21
CA TYR A 146 9.93 1.51 -15.09
C TYR A 146 10.04 2.90 -15.72
N HIS A 147 10.56 3.86 -14.97
CA HIS A 147 10.78 5.20 -15.50
C HIS A 147 11.86 5.19 -16.58
N ASP A 148 12.95 4.48 -16.37
CA ASP A 148 14.13 4.47 -17.25
C ASP A 148 13.97 3.58 -18.48
N GLU A 149 13.10 2.58 -18.43
CA GLU A 149 12.87 1.58 -19.50
C GLU A 149 12.60 2.23 -20.85
N THR A 150 11.80 3.28 -20.87
CA THR A 150 11.37 3.98 -22.09
C THR A 150 12.04 5.32 -22.31
N LEU A 151 12.97 5.72 -21.43
CA LEU A 151 13.72 6.96 -21.48
C LEU A 151 15.24 6.67 -21.51
N PRO A 152 15.76 6.08 -22.58
CA PRO A 152 17.13 5.58 -22.63
C PRO A 152 18.22 6.67 -22.61
N LYS A 153 17.86 7.92 -22.91
CA LYS A 153 18.80 9.06 -22.86
C LYS A 153 18.80 9.69 -21.48
N ASP A 154 19.95 9.86 -20.87
CA ASP A 154 20.08 10.42 -19.52
C ASP A 154 19.44 11.82 -19.38
N SER A 155 19.53 12.65 -20.43
CA SER A 155 18.86 13.95 -20.45
C SER A 155 17.33 13.87 -20.39
N ALA A 156 16.73 12.75 -20.83
CA ALA A 156 15.29 12.54 -20.76
C ALA A 156 14.84 12.06 -19.38
N LYS A 157 15.70 11.37 -18.63
CA LYS A 157 15.41 10.85 -17.29
C LYS A 157 15.16 11.94 -16.23
N VAL A 158 15.70 13.13 -16.45
CA VAL A 158 15.49 14.31 -15.57
C VAL A 158 14.47 15.30 -16.14
N ALA A 159 13.81 14.96 -17.26
CA ALA A 159 12.87 15.84 -17.92
C ALA A 159 11.57 16.03 -17.11
N HIS A 160 10.92 17.18 -17.31
CA HIS A 160 9.64 17.52 -16.67
C HIS A 160 8.44 16.85 -17.37
N PHE A 161 8.55 15.56 -17.67
CA PHE A 161 7.51 14.68 -18.17
C PHE A 161 7.97 13.22 -18.05
N CYS A 162 7.04 12.28 -18.07
CA CYS A 162 7.34 10.85 -18.21
C CYS A 162 7.00 10.36 -19.61
N SER A 163 7.49 9.18 -19.99
CA SER A 163 7.24 8.55 -21.29
C SER A 163 5.76 8.33 -21.58
N MET A 164 4.94 8.08 -20.57
CA MET A 164 3.50 7.84 -20.73
C MET A 164 2.75 9.04 -21.31
N CYS A 165 3.01 10.25 -20.81
CA CYS A 165 2.35 11.48 -21.27
C CYS A 165 3.15 12.24 -22.31
N GLY A 166 4.46 12.06 -22.32
CA GLY A 166 5.38 12.85 -23.15
C GLY A 166 5.36 14.34 -22.85
N PRO A 167 6.12 15.15 -23.62
CA PRO A 167 6.30 16.57 -23.31
C PRO A 167 5.06 17.44 -23.56
N LYS A 168 4.08 16.95 -24.34
CA LYS A 168 2.91 17.75 -24.79
C LYS A 168 1.65 17.51 -23.96
N PHE A 169 1.49 16.33 -23.36
CA PHE A 169 0.24 15.90 -22.72
C PHE A 169 0.35 15.70 -21.21
N CYS A 170 1.46 16.06 -20.59
CA CYS A 170 1.62 15.94 -19.15
C CYS A 170 0.72 16.93 -18.41
N SER A 171 -0.27 16.42 -17.69
CA SER A 171 -1.24 17.23 -16.91
C SER A 171 -0.57 18.08 -15.84
N MET A 172 0.51 17.59 -15.23
CA MET A 172 1.28 18.33 -14.23
C MET A 172 1.98 19.54 -14.86
N LYS A 173 2.62 19.37 -16.00
CA LYS A 173 3.27 20.44 -16.76
C LYS A 173 2.27 21.49 -17.23
N ILE A 174 1.09 21.10 -17.69
CA ILE A 174 0.03 22.02 -18.13
C ILE A 174 -0.47 22.87 -16.94
N LYS A 175 -0.64 22.29 -15.75
CA LYS A 175 -1.05 23.02 -14.55
C LYS A 175 0.00 24.05 -14.11
N ILE A 176 1.28 23.68 -14.11
CA ILE A 176 2.38 24.59 -13.78
C ILE A 176 2.40 25.79 -14.76
N GLY A 177 2.26 25.52 -16.08
CA GLY A 177 2.19 26.57 -17.08
C GLY A 177 1.02 27.55 -16.87
N ARG A 178 -0.14 27.07 -16.44
CA ARG A 178 -1.31 27.92 -16.13
C ARG A 178 -1.13 28.74 -14.84
N ALA A 179 -0.50 28.17 -13.81
CA ALA A 179 -0.20 28.90 -12.58
C ALA A 179 0.77 30.08 -12.87
N SER A 180 1.82 29.84 -13.64
CA SER A 180 2.79 30.90 -14.01
C SER A 180 2.17 32.01 -14.88
N CYS A 181 1.09 31.75 -15.61
CA CYS A 181 0.35 32.77 -16.34
C CYS A 181 -0.57 33.62 -15.43
N ARG A 182 -1.07 33.08 -14.31
CA ARG A 182 -1.90 33.86 -13.36
C ARG A 182 -1.10 34.82 -12.48
N GLU A 183 0.18 34.54 -12.25
CA GLU A 183 1.06 35.42 -11.46
C GLU A 183 1.63 36.59 -12.25
N ARG A 184 1.31 36.70 -13.54
CA ARG A 184 1.80 37.78 -14.43
C ARG A 184 0.71 38.79 -14.89
N VAL A 185 -0.44 38.80 -14.19
CA VAL A 185 -1.51 39.81 -14.43
C VAL A 185 -1.68 40.68 -13.22
#